data_7f9e5a4a70e07f298636dd0ac6b2f4b9
#
_entry.id   7f9e5a4a70e07f298636dd0ac6b2f4b9
#
_cell.length_a   1.000
_cell.length_b   1.000
_cell.length_c   1.000
_cell.angle_alpha   90.00
_cell.angle_beta   90.00
_cell.angle_gamma   90.00
#
_symmetry.space_group_name_H-M   'P 1'
#
loop_
_entity.id
_entity.type
_entity.pdbx_description
1 polymer ?
#
loop_
_entity_poly.entity_id
_entity_poly.type
_entity_poly.pdbx_seq_one_letter_code
_entity_poly.pdbx_strand_id
1 'polypeptide(L)'
;MDFLAEVAGGGGAELHAVLDGEAEAFLRAMGDERNYGLAKFWATRMVEHGVDLGDGEAVQRFLTAVSAGKVEFDRAVLDEIMTRRVGEAGLDFAGPEPLPVVVLPSADEVAESARGSVVLDRLRTVVEWVGDGRALTAGKGLRQADARDLAARLGVADLAEASLLVAWGRAARLVRVVKGRLVPVKAAAGLLGDPVRLWQRAFTSFPEIGRSLPRPAQTVDPMSVLRYFLPSVLPEMLLQLYIAAATPIPVELLFRGLDELIFGDVDTDRDGLWTVLRTMEALGALVLTTSTDQQELAKIAEMAEVADPDPTLVALTPLGTWGTREVLLAEGHQAPTHDEIARLPLPQVIDAVLDSPPEVVDPVLTAWVASRGEEAAAEAASTIVAEASASARLMAWSALELTGPHGMARARELRTGGGVAGAMAASYLVRLGELAEDATEAREMLLALAESLAAMHDHGLLIEELTQHPVEDQLHLVQGLREVAHPDGADMLATIRDEHPVPVVAKAAHVLSSV
;
A
#
# COMPACT_ATOMS: atom_id res chain seq x y z
N MET A 1 -18.11 4.34 -34.28
CA MET A 1 -19.26 5.25 -34.45
C MET A 1 -20.46 4.83 -33.61
N ASP A 2 -20.83 3.57 -33.54
CA ASP A 2 -21.88 3.05 -32.64
C ASP A 2 -21.60 3.35 -31.16
N PHE A 3 -20.35 3.42 -30.77
CA PHE A 3 -19.82 3.72 -29.44
C PHE A 3 -20.31 5.06 -28.85
N LEU A 4 -20.26 6.14 -29.62
CA LEU A 4 -20.65 7.47 -29.11
C LEU A 4 -22.17 7.71 -29.11
N ALA A 5 -22.88 6.98 -29.95
CA ALA A 5 -24.33 6.93 -29.90
C ALA A 5 -24.85 6.23 -28.62
N GLU A 6 -24.17 5.17 -28.21
CA GLU A 6 -24.40 4.48 -26.94
C GLU A 6 -24.00 5.34 -25.75
N VAL A 7 -22.94 6.15 -25.92
CA VAL A 7 -22.41 7.08 -24.92
C VAL A 7 -23.40 8.20 -24.55
N ALA A 8 -24.15 8.72 -25.52
CA ALA A 8 -25.07 9.85 -25.28
C ALA A 8 -26.49 9.43 -24.83
N GLY A 9 -26.72 8.13 -24.57
CA GLY A 9 -27.96 7.68 -23.93
C GLY A 9 -29.24 7.81 -24.79
N GLY A 10 -29.14 7.70 -26.10
CA GLY A 10 -30.30 7.52 -26.94
C GLY A 10 -30.56 8.55 -28.06
N GLY A 11 -29.76 9.58 -28.17
CA GLY A 11 -29.80 10.51 -29.31
C GLY A 11 -28.93 10.10 -30.48
N GLY A 12 -28.78 8.78 -30.70
CA GLY A 12 -27.71 8.18 -31.51
C GLY A 12 -27.57 8.67 -32.95
N ALA A 13 -28.64 9.02 -33.61
CA ALA A 13 -28.60 9.39 -35.03
C ALA A 13 -28.04 10.81 -35.26
N GLU A 14 -28.26 11.74 -34.34
CA GLU A 14 -27.73 13.11 -34.42
C GLU A 14 -26.26 13.21 -33.98
N LEU A 15 -25.86 12.42 -33.01
CA LEU A 15 -24.46 12.37 -32.55
C LEU A 15 -23.54 11.76 -33.61
N HIS A 16 -24.02 10.79 -34.38
CA HIS A 16 -23.27 10.18 -35.49
C HIS A 16 -22.89 11.18 -36.59
N ALA A 17 -23.67 12.25 -36.76
CA ALA A 17 -23.40 13.27 -37.76
C ALA A 17 -22.35 14.30 -37.33
N VAL A 18 -22.03 14.37 -36.03
CA VAL A 18 -21.17 15.41 -35.45
C VAL A 18 -19.74 14.93 -35.21
N LEU A 19 -19.52 13.61 -35.25
CA LEU A 19 -18.23 13.03 -34.88
C LEU A 19 -17.39 12.69 -36.10
N ASP A 20 -16.83 13.70 -36.76
CA ASP A 20 -15.76 13.56 -37.72
C ASP A 20 -14.40 13.26 -37.04
N GLY A 21 -13.44 12.73 -37.83
CA GLY A 21 -12.18 12.09 -37.45
C GLY A 21 -11.36 12.59 -36.26
N GLU A 22 -11.58 13.82 -35.74
CA GLU A 22 -10.87 14.36 -34.58
C GLU A 22 -11.42 13.84 -33.25
N ALA A 23 -12.73 13.64 -33.15
CA ALA A 23 -13.33 13.00 -31.98
C ALA A 23 -13.02 11.50 -31.96
N GLU A 24 -12.93 10.87 -33.15
CA GLU A 24 -12.44 9.50 -33.27
C GLU A 24 -10.95 9.38 -32.93
N ALA A 25 -10.14 10.40 -33.21
CA ALA A 25 -8.74 10.47 -32.79
C ALA A 25 -8.58 10.69 -31.28
N PHE A 26 -9.43 11.56 -30.69
CA PHE A 26 -9.51 11.77 -29.25
C PHE A 26 -9.93 10.48 -28.50
N LEU A 27 -10.92 9.77 -29.05
CA LEU A 27 -11.40 8.51 -28.47
C LEU A 27 -10.44 7.36 -28.72
N ARG A 28 -9.66 7.37 -29.84
CA ARG A 28 -8.57 6.42 -30.04
C ARG A 28 -7.36 6.72 -29.16
N ALA A 29 -7.08 7.98 -28.87
CA ALA A 29 -6.05 8.39 -27.91
C ALA A 29 -6.47 8.09 -26.46
N MET A 30 -7.79 8.09 -26.19
CA MET A 30 -8.38 7.57 -24.95
C MET A 30 -8.70 6.08 -25.02
N GLY A 31 -8.39 5.45 -26.14
CA GLY A 31 -8.93 4.26 -26.77
C GLY A 31 -8.49 2.93 -26.24
N ASP A 32 -8.51 2.75 -24.93
CA ASP A 32 -8.62 1.42 -24.35
C ASP A 32 -10.08 1.22 -23.88
N GLU A 33 -10.63 0.01 -24.00
CA GLU A 33 -11.95 -0.35 -23.43
C GLU A 33 -12.06 0.03 -21.96
N ARG A 34 -10.93 0.08 -21.24
CA ARG A 34 -10.78 0.54 -19.87
C ARG A 34 -11.15 2.01 -19.66
N ASN A 35 -11.01 2.85 -20.67
CA ASN A 35 -11.34 4.29 -20.62
C ASN A 35 -12.78 4.61 -21.05
N TYR A 36 -13.54 3.60 -21.49
CA TYR A 36 -14.91 3.78 -22.00
C TYR A 36 -15.82 4.51 -21.02
N GLY A 37 -15.84 4.12 -19.75
CA GLY A 37 -16.69 4.74 -18.73
C GLY A 37 -16.38 6.23 -18.50
N LEU A 38 -15.09 6.57 -18.47
CA LEU A 38 -14.63 7.95 -18.29
C LEU A 38 -14.90 8.81 -19.53
N ALA A 39 -14.62 8.26 -20.72
CA ALA A 39 -14.94 8.91 -21.99
C ALA A 39 -16.45 9.16 -22.14
N LYS A 40 -17.27 8.17 -21.79
CA LYS A 40 -18.73 8.28 -21.73
C LYS A 40 -19.18 9.38 -20.80
N PHE A 41 -18.65 9.41 -19.58
CA PHE A 41 -18.97 10.46 -18.61
C PHE A 41 -18.67 11.85 -19.17
N TRP A 42 -17.47 12.08 -19.71
CA TRP A 42 -17.06 13.37 -20.24
C TRP A 42 -17.87 13.79 -21.47
N ALA A 43 -18.06 12.88 -22.43
CA ALA A 43 -18.86 13.16 -23.61
C ALA A 43 -20.31 13.51 -23.25
N THR A 44 -20.93 12.76 -22.32
CA THR A 44 -22.29 13.05 -21.85
C THR A 44 -22.36 14.42 -21.21
N ARG A 45 -21.39 14.78 -20.34
CA ARG A 45 -21.36 16.10 -19.69
C ARG A 45 -21.15 17.25 -20.67
N MET A 46 -20.27 17.06 -21.66
CA MET A 46 -20.07 18.06 -22.71
C MET A 46 -21.38 18.30 -23.50
N VAL A 47 -22.07 17.24 -23.89
CA VAL A 47 -23.36 17.34 -24.61
C VAL A 47 -24.44 18.01 -23.76
N GLU A 48 -24.57 17.64 -22.48
CA GLU A 48 -25.52 18.29 -21.55
C GLU A 48 -25.27 19.80 -21.38
N HIS A 49 -24.00 20.22 -21.51
CA HIS A 49 -23.60 21.62 -21.49
C HIS A 49 -23.62 22.29 -22.88
N GLY A 50 -24.15 21.61 -23.90
CA GLY A 50 -24.27 22.15 -25.26
C GLY A 50 -22.92 22.31 -25.97
N VAL A 51 -21.93 21.54 -25.59
CA VAL A 51 -20.61 21.53 -26.26
C VAL A 51 -20.68 20.63 -27.49
N ASP A 52 -20.30 21.18 -28.62
CA ASP A 52 -20.10 20.42 -29.84
C ASP A 52 -18.80 19.65 -29.73
N LEU A 53 -18.91 18.32 -29.70
CA LEU A 53 -17.74 17.42 -29.57
C LEU A 53 -16.87 17.40 -30.83
N GLY A 54 -17.38 17.87 -31.97
CA GLY A 54 -16.61 18.06 -33.20
C GLY A 54 -15.84 19.39 -33.25
N ASP A 55 -16.12 20.33 -32.31
CA ASP A 55 -15.39 21.59 -32.18
C ASP A 55 -14.32 21.49 -31.06
N GLY A 56 -13.07 21.19 -31.45
CA GLY A 56 -11.95 21.06 -30.50
C GLY A 56 -11.75 22.31 -29.62
N GLU A 57 -12.06 23.55 -30.13
CA GLU A 57 -11.99 24.76 -29.29
C GLU A 57 -13.14 24.80 -28.27
N ALA A 58 -14.35 24.32 -28.62
CA ALA A 58 -15.46 24.24 -27.68
C ALA A 58 -15.17 23.24 -26.57
N VAL A 59 -14.61 22.06 -26.93
CA VAL A 59 -14.15 21.04 -25.99
C VAL A 59 -13.10 21.64 -25.05
N GLN A 60 -12.08 22.30 -25.58
CA GLN A 60 -11.03 22.92 -24.79
C GLN A 60 -11.55 24.03 -23.86
N ARG A 61 -12.50 24.86 -24.33
CA ARG A 61 -13.17 25.86 -23.50
C ARG A 61 -13.95 25.23 -22.35
N PHE A 62 -14.65 24.12 -22.61
CA PHE A 62 -15.38 23.39 -21.60
C PHE A 62 -14.43 22.81 -20.53
N LEU A 63 -13.38 22.11 -20.94
CA LEU A 63 -12.38 21.54 -20.06
C LEU A 63 -11.68 22.63 -19.21
N THR A 64 -11.43 23.79 -19.81
CA THR A 64 -10.91 24.97 -19.09
C THR A 64 -11.92 25.50 -18.05
N ALA A 65 -13.20 25.51 -18.36
CA ALA A 65 -14.25 25.92 -17.44
C ALA A 65 -14.41 24.93 -16.27
N VAL A 66 -14.28 23.65 -16.55
CA VAL A 66 -14.22 22.57 -15.56
C VAL A 66 -13.04 22.78 -14.60
N SER A 67 -11.83 22.91 -15.16
CA SER A 67 -10.64 23.13 -14.34
C SER A 67 -10.71 24.42 -13.54
N ALA A 68 -11.44 25.42 -14.01
CA ALA A 68 -11.71 26.65 -13.28
C ALA A 68 -12.79 26.51 -12.19
N GLY A 69 -13.39 25.32 -12.02
CA GLY A 69 -14.48 25.06 -11.07
C GLY A 69 -15.77 25.76 -11.42
N LYS A 70 -15.98 26.08 -12.70
CA LYS A 70 -17.21 26.75 -13.20
C LYS A 70 -18.29 25.75 -13.59
N VAL A 71 -17.96 24.48 -13.70
CA VAL A 71 -18.86 23.36 -13.97
C VAL A 71 -18.89 22.45 -12.75
N GLU A 72 -20.07 22.14 -12.24
CA GLU A 72 -20.25 21.19 -11.13
C GLU A 72 -20.43 19.77 -11.69
N PHE A 73 -19.79 18.79 -11.05
CA PHE A 73 -19.90 17.38 -11.40
C PHE A 73 -20.70 16.61 -10.36
N ASP A 74 -21.44 15.62 -10.84
CA ASP A 74 -21.98 14.59 -9.98
C ASP A 74 -20.86 13.62 -9.56
N ARG A 75 -20.41 13.80 -8.33
CA ARG A 75 -19.30 13.03 -7.75
C ARG A 75 -19.62 11.54 -7.66
N ALA A 76 -20.89 11.19 -7.39
CA ALA A 76 -21.28 9.79 -7.24
C ALA A 76 -21.07 9.00 -8.55
N VAL A 77 -21.31 9.64 -9.70
CA VAL A 77 -21.09 9.01 -11.01
C VAL A 77 -19.60 8.82 -11.29
N LEU A 78 -18.77 9.79 -10.90
CA LEU A 78 -17.30 9.64 -11.03
C LEU A 78 -16.76 8.55 -10.12
N ASP A 79 -17.23 8.52 -8.87
CA ASP A 79 -16.83 7.49 -7.90
C ASP A 79 -17.26 6.09 -8.39
N GLU A 80 -18.44 5.96 -9.01
CA GLU A 80 -18.91 4.71 -9.61
C GLU A 80 -18.02 4.26 -10.79
N ILE A 81 -17.67 5.20 -11.70
CA ILE A 81 -16.79 4.90 -12.84
C ILE A 81 -15.42 4.45 -12.35
N MET A 82 -14.86 5.12 -11.34
CA MET A 82 -13.56 4.78 -10.80
C MET A 82 -13.57 3.41 -10.10
N THR A 83 -14.59 3.13 -9.29
CA THR A 83 -14.76 1.82 -8.64
C THR A 83 -14.84 0.70 -9.67
N ARG A 84 -15.56 0.93 -10.77
CA ARG A 84 -15.66 -0.04 -11.85
C ARG A 84 -14.32 -0.27 -12.57
N ARG A 85 -13.54 0.79 -12.81
CA ARG A 85 -12.21 0.68 -13.42
C ARG A 85 -11.23 -0.10 -12.56
N VAL A 86 -11.23 0.15 -11.25
CA VAL A 86 -10.41 -0.61 -10.29
C VAL A 86 -10.76 -2.10 -10.36
N GLY A 87 -12.04 -2.46 -10.42
CA GLY A 87 -12.48 -3.85 -10.58
C GLY A 87 -12.11 -4.45 -11.96
N GLU A 88 -12.23 -3.67 -13.06
CA GLU A 88 -11.89 -4.12 -14.42
C GLU A 88 -10.37 -4.26 -14.64
N ALA A 89 -9.54 -3.52 -13.89
CA ALA A 89 -8.08 -3.66 -13.94
C ALA A 89 -7.56 -4.96 -13.28
N GLY A 90 -8.47 -5.80 -12.78
CA GLY A 90 -8.09 -7.04 -12.08
C GLY A 90 -7.47 -6.78 -10.69
N LEU A 91 -7.47 -5.53 -10.25
CA LEU A 91 -7.26 -5.15 -8.87
C LEU A 91 -8.58 -5.39 -8.10
N ASP A 92 -9.22 -6.53 -8.43
CA ASP A 92 -10.25 -7.09 -7.60
C ASP A 92 -9.51 -7.47 -6.31
N PHE A 93 -9.46 -6.52 -5.38
CA PHE A 93 -9.20 -6.84 -3.98
C PHE A 93 -10.37 -7.70 -3.56
N ALA A 94 -10.33 -8.94 -4.06
CA ALA A 94 -11.33 -9.98 -3.91
C ALA A 94 -11.52 -10.22 -2.42
N GLY A 95 -12.55 -9.61 -1.86
CA GLY A 95 -12.87 -9.73 -0.45
C GLY A 95 -11.76 -9.20 0.47
N PRO A 96 -11.99 -9.04 1.73
CA PRO A 96 -10.97 -8.56 2.64
C PRO A 96 -9.91 -9.65 2.87
N GLU A 97 -8.95 -9.79 1.94
CA GLU A 97 -7.70 -10.42 2.32
C GLU A 97 -7.16 -9.62 3.51
N PRO A 98 -6.77 -10.28 4.58
CA PRO A 98 -6.24 -9.57 5.73
C PRO A 98 -5.03 -8.77 5.29
N LEU A 99 -5.08 -7.45 5.53
CA LEU A 99 -3.94 -6.58 5.26
C LEU A 99 -2.76 -7.00 6.16
N PRO A 100 -1.52 -6.62 5.78
CA PRO A 100 -0.35 -6.95 6.58
C PRO A 100 -0.49 -6.52 8.03
N VAL A 101 0.04 -7.33 8.93
CA VAL A 101 0.10 -7.02 10.35
C VAL A 101 1.04 -5.84 10.58
N VAL A 102 0.56 -4.78 11.23
CA VAL A 102 1.35 -3.58 11.49
C VAL A 102 1.60 -3.36 12.98
N VAL A 103 2.73 -2.74 13.29
CA VAL A 103 3.03 -2.22 14.61
C VAL A 103 2.48 -0.81 14.73
N LEU A 104 1.57 -0.58 15.66
CA LEU A 104 1.06 0.77 15.93
C LEU A 104 1.91 1.49 16.99
N PRO A 105 2.12 2.81 16.82
CA PRO A 105 2.71 3.62 17.87
C PRO A 105 1.80 3.65 19.11
N SER A 106 2.40 3.85 20.28
CA SER A 106 1.64 4.10 21.51
C SER A 106 0.83 5.40 21.42
N ALA A 107 -0.19 5.55 22.25
CA ALA A 107 -1.01 6.74 22.30
C ALA A 107 -0.20 8.03 22.57
N ASP A 108 0.87 7.93 23.36
CA ASP A 108 1.76 9.05 23.67
C ASP A 108 2.61 9.44 22.46
N GLU A 109 3.15 8.47 21.71
CA GLU A 109 3.89 8.69 20.46
C GLU A 109 2.99 9.31 19.38
N VAL A 110 1.75 8.82 19.22
CA VAL A 110 0.75 9.44 18.35
C VAL A 110 0.51 10.89 18.72
N ALA A 111 0.32 11.17 20.02
CA ALA A 111 0.06 12.51 20.49
C ALA A 111 1.27 13.45 20.32
N GLU A 112 2.48 12.94 20.48
CA GLU A 112 3.71 13.72 20.28
C GLU A 112 3.93 14.01 18.80
N SER A 113 3.83 13.00 17.94
CA SER A 113 3.96 13.16 16.50
C SER A 113 2.90 14.11 15.93
N ALA A 114 1.65 14.00 16.37
CA ALA A 114 0.60 14.92 15.98
C ALA A 114 0.89 16.36 16.42
N ARG A 115 1.45 16.57 17.61
CA ARG A 115 1.86 17.91 18.07
C ARG A 115 2.98 18.51 17.21
N GLY A 116 3.87 17.67 16.69
CA GLY A 116 4.97 18.08 15.78
C GLY A 116 4.55 18.42 14.36
N SER A 117 3.28 18.20 13.98
CA SER A 117 2.81 18.44 12.61
C SER A 117 2.78 19.94 12.28
N VAL A 118 3.56 20.32 11.28
CA VAL A 118 3.61 21.70 10.75
C VAL A 118 2.25 22.15 10.22
N VAL A 119 1.50 21.24 9.59
CA VAL A 119 0.16 21.55 9.05
C VAL A 119 -0.81 21.92 10.16
N LEU A 120 -0.77 21.24 11.31
CA LEU A 120 -1.68 21.55 12.42
C LEU A 120 -1.45 22.95 12.97
N ASP A 121 -0.21 23.38 13.10
CA ASP A 121 0.12 24.74 13.56
C ASP A 121 -0.35 25.78 12.54
N ARG A 122 -0.17 25.49 11.27
CA ARG A 122 -0.68 26.34 10.19
C ARG A 122 -2.22 26.42 10.17
N LEU A 123 -2.92 25.31 10.39
CA LEU A 123 -4.39 25.29 10.49
C LEU A 123 -4.89 26.09 11.72
N ARG A 124 -4.20 26.00 12.87
CA ARG A 124 -4.48 26.87 14.04
C ARG A 124 -4.30 28.34 13.68
N THR A 125 -3.19 28.67 13.02
CA THR A 125 -2.91 30.03 12.55
C THR A 125 -4.00 30.54 11.61
N VAL A 126 -4.51 29.70 10.69
CA VAL A 126 -5.65 30.06 9.82
C VAL A 126 -6.89 30.41 10.65
N VAL A 127 -7.24 29.61 11.66
CA VAL A 127 -8.41 29.86 12.48
C VAL A 127 -8.25 31.16 13.30
N GLU A 128 -7.10 31.39 13.89
CA GLU A 128 -6.77 32.62 14.62
C GLU A 128 -6.80 33.84 13.70
N TRP A 129 -6.23 33.73 12.50
CA TRP A 129 -6.24 34.79 11.50
C TRP A 129 -7.65 35.16 11.05
N VAL A 130 -8.54 34.16 10.90
CA VAL A 130 -9.96 34.40 10.53
C VAL A 130 -10.65 35.26 11.60
N GLY A 131 -10.35 35.06 12.89
CA GLY A 131 -10.88 35.86 14.00
C GLY A 131 -12.41 36.00 13.95
N ASP A 132 -12.93 37.23 14.04
CA ASP A 132 -14.37 37.52 13.97
C ASP A 132 -14.96 37.36 12.55
N GLY A 133 -14.14 36.95 11.59
CA GLY A 133 -14.54 36.65 10.22
C GLY A 133 -13.95 37.58 9.17
N ARG A 134 -13.64 37.01 8.02
CA ARG A 134 -13.04 37.67 6.85
C ARG A 134 -14.01 37.67 5.68
N ALA A 135 -14.11 38.79 5.00
CA ALA A 135 -14.96 38.90 3.81
C ALA A 135 -14.28 38.17 2.63
N LEU A 136 -15.04 37.38 1.88
CA LEU A 136 -14.59 36.70 0.68
C LEU A 136 -14.93 37.52 -0.59
N THR A 137 -14.27 37.17 -1.69
CA THR A 137 -14.65 37.65 -3.03
C THR A 137 -15.98 37.04 -3.47
N ALA A 138 -16.59 37.56 -4.56
CA ALA A 138 -17.79 36.98 -5.15
C ALA A 138 -17.60 35.49 -5.53
N GLY A 139 -16.39 35.11 -5.96
CA GLY A 139 -16.00 33.71 -6.23
C GLY A 139 -15.66 32.88 -5.00
N LYS A 140 -16.00 33.33 -3.78
CA LYS A 140 -15.75 32.66 -2.49
C LYS A 140 -14.26 32.41 -2.16
N GLY A 141 -13.32 33.04 -2.88
CA GLY A 141 -11.88 33.04 -2.59
C GLY A 141 -11.48 34.17 -1.65
N LEU A 142 -10.23 34.13 -1.15
CA LEU A 142 -9.66 35.21 -0.38
C LEU A 142 -9.44 36.46 -1.27
N ARG A 143 -9.55 37.65 -0.68
CA ARG A 143 -9.06 38.86 -1.32
C ARG A 143 -7.54 38.83 -1.37
N GLN A 144 -6.95 39.41 -2.40
CA GLN A 144 -5.48 39.36 -2.58
C GLN A 144 -4.70 39.93 -1.38
N ALA A 145 -5.20 41.00 -0.77
CA ALA A 145 -4.59 41.56 0.43
C ALA A 145 -4.66 40.61 1.63
N ASP A 146 -5.83 39.96 1.82
CA ASP A 146 -6.03 38.96 2.88
C ASP A 146 -5.17 37.72 2.66
N ALA A 147 -5.01 37.26 1.41
CA ALA A 147 -4.14 36.14 1.07
C ALA A 147 -2.66 36.45 1.37
N ARG A 148 -2.19 37.66 1.07
CA ARG A 148 -0.82 38.10 1.41
C ARG A 148 -0.60 38.22 2.92
N ASP A 149 -1.55 38.78 3.67
CA ASP A 149 -1.48 38.87 5.14
C ASP A 149 -1.41 37.47 5.76
N LEU A 150 -2.26 36.55 5.29
CA LEU A 150 -2.23 35.18 5.75
C LEU A 150 -0.91 34.47 5.41
N ALA A 151 -0.43 34.58 4.16
CA ALA A 151 0.82 33.97 3.72
C ALA A 151 2.01 34.45 4.59
N ALA A 152 2.06 35.74 4.88
CA ALA A 152 3.09 36.31 5.77
C ALA A 152 3.02 35.73 7.18
N ARG A 153 1.83 35.53 7.75
CA ARG A 153 1.64 34.92 9.08
C ARG A 153 2.01 33.44 9.09
N LEU A 154 1.72 32.73 8.02
CA LEU A 154 2.05 31.32 7.86
C LEU A 154 3.53 31.08 7.53
N GLY A 155 4.28 32.13 7.17
CA GLY A 155 5.67 32.02 6.72
C GLY A 155 5.80 31.31 5.37
N VAL A 156 4.75 31.36 4.52
CA VAL A 156 4.74 30.74 3.19
C VAL A 156 4.93 31.79 2.10
N ALA A 157 5.69 31.46 1.08
CA ALA A 157 5.98 32.38 -0.02
C ALA A 157 4.85 32.40 -1.07
N ASP A 158 4.16 31.28 -1.25
CA ASP A 158 3.12 31.12 -2.26
C ASP A 158 1.72 31.40 -1.68
N LEU A 159 0.98 32.27 -2.35
CA LEU A 159 -0.42 32.56 -2.02
C LEU A 159 -1.35 31.36 -2.29
N ALA A 160 -0.96 30.46 -3.19
CA ALA A 160 -1.70 29.24 -3.45
C ALA A 160 -1.65 28.31 -2.23
N GLU A 161 -0.50 28.20 -1.55
CA GLU A 161 -0.36 27.43 -0.31
C GLU A 161 -1.23 28.00 0.82
N ALA A 162 -1.27 29.32 0.98
CA ALA A 162 -2.16 29.95 1.95
C ALA A 162 -3.65 29.69 1.62
N SER A 163 -4.01 29.69 0.35
CA SER A 163 -5.38 29.37 -0.11
C SER A 163 -5.73 27.89 0.11
N LEU A 164 -4.76 26.98 -0.11
CA LEU A 164 -4.90 25.57 0.17
C LEU A 164 -5.19 25.30 1.65
N LEU A 165 -4.45 25.95 2.56
CA LEU A 165 -4.67 25.81 4.00
C LEU A 165 -6.05 26.33 4.44
N VAL A 166 -6.57 27.38 3.82
CA VAL A 166 -7.96 27.86 4.05
C VAL A 166 -8.96 26.83 3.54
N ALA A 167 -8.75 26.26 2.36
CA ALA A 167 -9.60 25.20 1.83
C ALA A 167 -9.60 23.99 2.76
N TRP A 168 -8.43 23.59 3.25
CA TRP A 168 -8.27 22.49 4.21
C TRP A 168 -8.96 22.78 5.54
N GLY A 169 -8.80 23.98 6.08
CA GLY A 169 -9.54 24.41 7.29
C GLY A 169 -11.07 24.37 7.11
N ARG A 170 -11.57 24.57 5.87
CA ARG A 170 -13.01 24.41 5.54
C ARG A 170 -13.39 22.94 5.47
N ALA A 171 -12.64 22.10 4.78
CA ALA A 171 -12.86 20.66 4.69
C ALA A 171 -12.83 20.01 6.09
N ALA A 172 -11.83 20.35 6.90
CA ALA A 172 -11.71 19.92 8.29
C ALA A 172 -12.78 20.52 9.23
N ARG A 173 -13.66 21.40 8.72
CA ARG A 173 -14.72 22.09 9.48
C ARG A 173 -14.19 22.94 10.63
N LEU A 174 -13.00 23.50 10.51
CA LEU A 174 -12.43 24.48 11.44
C LEU A 174 -12.96 25.89 11.18
N VAL A 175 -13.18 26.19 9.90
CA VAL A 175 -13.76 27.43 9.44
C VAL A 175 -14.90 27.15 8.44
N ARG A 176 -15.83 28.09 8.28
CA ARG A 176 -16.96 27.95 7.33
C ARG A 176 -17.32 29.28 6.70
N VAL A 177 -18.03 29.23 5.59
CA VAL A 177 -18.55 30.42 4.92
C VAL A 177 -19.97 30.70 5.38
N VAL A 178 -20.20 31.90 5.89
CA VAL A 178 -21.54 32.39 6.29
C VAL A 178 -21.75 33.76 5.68
N LYS A 179 -22.76 33.93 4.85
CA LYS A 179 -23.11 35.22 4.20
C LYS A 179 -21.93 35.92 3.54
N GLY A 180 -21.11 35.17 2.78
CA GLY A 180 -19.92 35.68 2.10
C GLY A 180 -18.73 36.02 2.99
N ARG A 181 -18.74 35.59 4.25
CA ARG A 181 -17.63 35.75 5.19
C ARG A 181 -17.11 34.36 5.63
N LEU A 182 -15.81 34.23 5.72
CA LEU A 182 -15.15 33.10 6.36
C LEU A 182 -15.17 33.34 7.88
N VAL A 183 -15.72 32.41 8.65
CA VAL A 183 -15.84 32.51 10.10
C VAL A 183 -15.39 31.21 10.77
N PRO A 184 -14.84 31.27 12.00
CA PRO A 184 -14.51 30.06 12.75
C PRO A 184 -15.75 29.23 13.09
N VAL A 185 -15.58 27.93 13.19
CA VAL A 185 -16.60 27.02 13.69
C VAL A 185 -16.50 26.92 15.20
N LYS A 186 -17.50 27.36 15.95
CA LYS A 186 -17.45 27.38 17.42
C LYS A 186 -17.17 26.01 18.03
N ALA A 187 -17.73 24.95 17.45
CA ALA A 187 -17.49 23.56 17.91
C ALA A 187 -16.05 23.08 17.66
N ALA A 188 -15.27 23.76 16.83
CA ALA A 188 -13.89 23.40 16.55
C ALA A 188 -12.92 23.81 17.69
N ALA A 189 -13.35 24.65 18.64
CA ALA A 189 -12.47 25.10 19.72
C ALA A 189 -11.88 23.93 20.55
N GLY A 190 -12.68 22.92 20.87
CA GLY A 190 -12.21 21.70 21.55
C GLY A 190 -11.29 20.86 20.68
N LEU A 191 -11.49 20.84 19.36
CA LEU A 191 -10.66 20.11 18.41
C LEU A 191 -9.26 20.75 18.29
N LEU A 192 -9.17 22.07 18.26
CA LEU A 192 -7.89 22.80 18.19
C LEU A 192 -6.97 22.54 19.38
N GLY A 193 -7.54 22.21 20.55
CA GLY A 193 -6.79 21.86 21.76
C GLY A 193 -6.35 20.39 21.84
N ASP A 194 -6.87 19.53 20.97
CA ASP A 194 -6.56 18.09 20.93
C ASP A 194 -5.77 17.77 19.65
N PRO A 195 -4.44 17.58 19.74
CA PRO A 195 -3.60 17.41 18.55
C PRO A 195 -3.92 16.13 17.79
N VAL A 196 -4.28 15.04 18.46
CA VAL A 196 -4.59 13.75 17.81
C VAL A 196 -5.89 13.86 17.01
N ARG A 197 -6.96 14.37 17.62
CA ARG A 197 -8.23 14.56 16.95
C ARG A 197 -8.16 15.59 15.82
N LEU A 198 -7.35 16.64 16.00
CA LEU A 198 -7.12 17.64 14.95
C LEU A 198 -6.38 17.04 13.79
N TRP A 199 -5.34 16.24 14.06
CA TRP A 199 -4.58 15.54 13.04
C TRP A 199 -5.47 14.57 12.25
N GLN A 200 -6.20 13.70 12.93
CA GLN A 200 -7.13 12.77 12.31
C GLN A 200 -8.16 13.49 11.43
N ARG A 201 -8.68 14.61 11.91
CA ARG A 201 -9.61 15.43 11.13
C ARG A 201 -8.94 16.05 9.89
N ALA A 202 -7.71 16.55 10.01
CA ALA A 202 -6.95 17.07 8.89
C ALA A 202 -6.66 15.95 7.87
N PHE A 203 -6.18 14.79 8.33
CA PHE A 203 -5.86 13.63 7.51
C PHE A 203 -7.09 13.15 6.71
N THR A 204 -8.20 12.87 7.37
CA THR A 204 -9.42 12.35 6.73
C THR A 204 -10.12 13.37 5.83
N SER A 205 -9.90 14.68 6.03
CA SER A 205 -10.46 15.71 5.17
C SER A 205 -9.56 16.13 4.00
N PHE A 206 -8.33 15.64 3.95
CA PHE A 206 -7.37 15.99 2.90
C PHE A 206 -7.86 15.64 1.48
N PRO A 207 -8.48 14.48 1.24
CA PRO A 207 -9.00 14.16 -0.09
C PRO A 207 -9.98 15.21 -0.64
N GLU A 208 -10.73 15.88 0.23
CA GLU A 208 -11.75 16.87 -0.17
C GLU A 208 -11.14 18.17 -0.74
N ILE A 209 -9.84 18.42 -0.52
CA ILE A 209 -9.18 19.66 -0.96
C ILE A 209 -8.51 19.57 -2.33
N GLY A 210 -8.61 18.45 -3.03
CA GLY A 210 -7.97 18.23 -4.33
C GLY A 210 -8.12 19.39 -5.30
N ARG A 211 -9.33 19.95 -5.43
CA ARG A 211 -9.60 21.11 -6.29
C ARG A 211 -8.82 22.38 -5.92
N SER A 212 -8.30 22.45 -4.71
CA SER A 212 -7.54 23.60 -4.19
C SER A 212 -6.02 23.38 -4.26
N LEU A 213 -5.57 22.21 -4.71
CA LEU A 213 -4.13 21.97 -4.94
C LEU A 213 -3.58 23.03 -5.91
N PRO A 214 -2.35 23.53 -5.68
CA PRO A 214 -1.66 24.44 -6.58
C PRO A 214 -1.63 23.89 -8.01
N ARG A 215 -1.74 24.78 -9.00
CA ARG A 215 -1.56 24.39 -10.39
C ARG A 215 -0.09 24.55 -10.76
N PRO A 216 0.51 23.56 -11.43
CA PRO A 216 1.81 23.74 -12.03
C PRO A 216 1.78 24.92 -13.02
N ALA A 217 2.78 25.77 -12.98
CA ALA A 217 2.83 27.00 -13.80
C ALA A 217 2.95 26.73 -15.31
N GLN A 218 3.26 25.49 -15.71
CA GLN A 218 3.63 25.13 -17.08
C GLN A 218 2.73 24.07 -17.74
N THR A 219 1.78 23.48 -17.05
CA THR A 219 0.90 22.50 -17.66
C THR A 219 -0.22 23.19 -18.43
N VAL A 220 -0.20 23.00 -19.74
CA VAL A 220 -1.29 23.36 -20.67
C VAL A 220 -2.49 22.44 -20.45
N ASP A 221 -2.33 21.38 -19.66
CA ASP A 221 -3.41 20.42 -19.39
C ASP A 221 -4.43 21.04 -18.43
N PRO A 222 -5.62 21.40 -18.93
CA PRO A 222 -6.71 21.92 -18.11
C PRO A 222 -7.29 20.85 -17.18
N MET A 223 -6.96 19.58 -17.39
CA MET A 223 -7.38 18.43 -16.61
C MET A 223 -6.24 17.89 -15.75
N SER A 224 -5.83 18.63 -14.73
CA SER A 224 -5.19 17.96 -13.60
C SER A 224 -6.20 17.00 -12.98
N VAL A 225 -6.24 15.79 -13.53
CA VAL A 225 -7.16 14.70 -13.17
C VAL A 225 -7.07 14.46 -11.67
N LEU A 226 -5.87 14.51 -11.10
CA LEU A 226 -5.63 14.39 -9.67
C LEU A 226 -6.46 15.36 -8.82
N ARG A 227 -6.71 16.59 -9.28
CA ARG A 227 -7.51 17.57 -8.51
C ARG A 227 -8.95 17.15 -8.31
N TYR A 228 -9.49 16.35 -9.21
CA TYR A 228 -10.85 15.83 -9.15
C TYR A 228 -10.91 14.44 -8.52
N PHE A 229 -9.90 13.63 -8.77
CA PHE A 229 -9.83 12.23 -8.35
C PHE A 229 -9.03 12.00 -7.07
N LEU A 230 -8.48 13.03 -6.45
CA LEU A 230 -7.77 12.89 -5.17
C LEU A 230 -8.54 12.06 -4.13
N PRO A 231 -9.89 12.18 -4.01
CA PRO A 231 -10.66 11.34 -3.10
C PRO A 231 -10.59 9.83 -3.39
N SER A 232 -10.34 9.45 -4.64
CA SER A 232 -10.19 8.04 -5.05
C SER A 232 -8.72 7.61 -5.09
N VAL A 233 -7.83 8.50 -5.53
CA VAL A 233 -6.40 8.25 -5.66
C VAL A 233 -5.70 8.13 -4.31
N LEU A 234 -6.04 9.00 -3.35
CA LEU A 234 -5.33 9.04 -2.07
C LEU A 234 -5.56 7.80 -1.22
N PRO A 235 -6.78 7.26 -1.06
CA PRO A 235 -6.98 6.01 -0.35
C PRO A 235 -6.18 4.86 -0.94
N GLU A 236 -6.15 4.75 -2.27
CA GLU A 236 -5.38 3.71 -2.97
C GLU A 236 -3.87 3.87 -2.74
N MET A 237 -3.34 5.07 -2.88
CA MET A 237 -1.93 5.36 -2.57
C MET A 237 -1.60 5.00 -1.12
N LEU A 238 -2.47 5.33 -0.18
CA LEU A 238 -2.27 5.01 1.23
C LEU A 238 -2.36 3.50 1.47
N LEU A 239 -3.24 2.78 0.76
CA LEU A 239 -3.33 1.33 0.82
C LEU A 239 -2.05 0.66 0.33
N GLN A 240 -1.50 1.08 -0.82
CA GLN A 240 -0.23 0.55 -1.34
C GLN A 240 0.91 0.77 -0.34
N LEU A 241 1.00 1.97 0.24
CA LEU A 241 2.00 2.28 1.27
C LEU A 241 1.78 1.49 2.58
N TYR A 242 0.52 1.18 2.91
CA TYR A 242 0.18 0.37 4.08
C TYR A 242 0.56 -1.11 3.87
N ILE A 243 0.30 -1.64 2.67
CA ILE A 243 0.69 -3.01 2.28
C ILE A 243 2.21 -3.18 2.33
N ALA A 244 2.96 -2.14 1.95
CA ALA A 244 4.43 -2.15 2.06
C ALA A 244 4.95 -2.20 3.50
N ALA A 245 4.09 -2.04 4.51
CA ALA A 245 4.38 -2.25 5.94
C ALA A 245 5.67 -1.57 6.42
N ALA A 246 5.86 -0.30 6.22
CA ALA A 246 7.04 0.49 6.57
C ALA A 246 8.28 0.29 5.65
N THR A 247 8.24 -0.62 4.70
CA THR A 247 9.27 -0.68 3.65
C THR A 247 9.10 0.50 2.71
N PRO A 248 10.13 1.35 2.52
CA PRO A 248 10.00 2.48 1.62
C PRO A 248 9.77 2.05 0.17
N ILE A 249 8.77 2.61 -0.49
CA ILE A 249 8.47 2.37 -1.91
C ILE A 249 9.14 3.45 -2.75
N PRO A 250 9.84 3.10 -3.84
CA PRO A 250 10.28 4.08 -4.82
C PRO A 250 9.13 4.90 -5.39
N VAL A 251 9.27 6.22 -5.42
CA VAL A 251 8.23 7.13 -5.91
C VAL A 251 7.82 6.82 -7.36
N GLU A 252 8.75 6.36 -8.19
CA GLU A 252 8.48 5.96 -9.57
C GLU A 252 7.53 4.77 -9.66
N LEU A 253 7.69 3.77 -8.78
CA LEU A 253 6.78 2.61 -8.73
C LEU A 253 5.41 3.02 -8.20
N LEU A 254 5.36 3.90 -7.20
CA LEU A 254 4.10 4.44 -6.69
C LEU A 254 3.35 5.20 -7.78
N PHE A 255 4.03 6.05 -8.55
CA PHE A 255 3.41 6.80 -9.65
C PHE A 255 2.96 5.88 -10.77
N ARG A 256 3.78 4.89 -11.14
CA ARG A 256 3.40 3.90 -12.15
C ARG A 256 2.15 3.11 -11.74
N GLY A 257 2.10 2.62 -10.51
CA GLY A 257 0.91 1.91 -10.00
C GLY A 257 -0.35 2.78 -10.05
N LEU A 258 -0.23 4.07 -9.74
CA LEU A 258 -1.34 5.02 -9.86
C LEU A 258 -1.71 5.30 -11.32
N ASP A 259 -0.74 5.37 -12.24
CA ASP A 259 -0.99 5.55 -13.68
C ASP A 259 -1.77 4.36 -14.25
N GLU A 260 -1.31 3.14 -13.96
CA GLU A 260 -1.97 1.91 -14.39
C GLU A 260 -3.40 1.80 -13.83
N LEU A 261 -3.59 2.19 -12.57
CA LEU A 261 -4.89 2.13 -11.90
C LEU A 261 -5.90 3.16 -12.45
N ILE A 262 -5.45 4.39 -12.70
CA ILE A 262 -6.35 5.52 -12.88
C ILE A 262 -6.47 5.94 -14.32
N PHE A 263 -5.38 5.95 -15.07
CA PHE A 263 -5.29 6.71 -16.32
C PHE A 263 -4.93 5.90 -17.57
N GLY A 264 -4.42 4.69 -17.45
CA GLY A 264 -3.81 4.01 -18.59
C GLY A 264 -2.64 4.83 -19.15
N ASP A 265 -2.67 5.20 -20.43
CA ASP A 265 -1.57 5.92 -21.10
C ASP A 265 -1.59 7.47 -20.94
N VAL A 266 -2.36 8.03 -20.00
CA VAL A 266 -2.40 9.49 -19.81
C VAL A 266 -1.28 9.89 -18.85
N ASP A 267 -0.40 10.80 -19.33
CA ASP A 267 0.68 11.40 -18.53
C ASP A 267 0.12 11.93 -17.20
N THR A 268 0.50 11.28 -16.11
CA THR A 268 0.02 11.66 -14.78
C THR A 268 0.52 13.03 -14.42
N ASP A 269 -0.29 13.80 -13.70
CA ASP A 269 0.11 15.07 -13.10
C ASP A 269 1.13 14.80 -11.97
N ARG A 270 2.38 14.48 -12.38
CA ARG A 270 3.50 14.21 -11.46
C ARG A 270 3.73 15.36 -10.49
N ASP A 271 3.61 16.61 -10.95
CA ASP A 271 3.75 17.79 -10.09
C ASP A 271 2.63 17.84 -9.03
N GLY A 272 1.42 17.46 -9.42
CA GLY A 272 0.29 17.35 -8.50
C GLY A 272 0.50 16.25 -7.47
N LEU A 273 0.96 15.06 -7.88
CA LEU A 273 1.31 13.95 -6.97
C LEU A 273 2.44 14.36 -6.01
N TRP A 274 3.50 15.01 -6.49
CA TRP A 274 4.53 15.57 -5.65
C TRP A 274 3.99 16.57 -4.62
N THR A 275 3.04 17.41 -5.02
CA THR A 275 2.38 18.33 -4.09
C THR A 275 1.60 17.57 -3.01
N VAL A 276 0.91 16.48 -3.37
CA VAL A 276 0.22 15.61 -2.41
C VAL A 276 1.22 14.98 -1.44
N LEU A 277 2.29 14.34 -1.94
CA LEU A 277 3.30 13.68 -1.10
C LEU A 277 3.95 14.66 -0.11
N ARG A 278 4.40 15.83 -0.57
CA ARG A 278 4.99 16.86 0.29
C ARG A 278 4.00 17.42 1.32
N THR A 279 2.73 17.51 0.95
CA THR A 279 1.70 18.01 1.87
C THR A 279 1.41 16.96 2.94
N MET A 280 1.38 15.68 2.59
CA MET A 280 1.23 14.57 3.53
C MET A 280 2.48 14.39 4.41
N GLU A 281 3.67 14.65 3.89
CA GLU A 281 4.91 14.74 4.68
C GLU A 281 4.84 15.89 5.70
N ALA A 282 4.44 17.08 5.27
CA ALA A 282 4.25 18.23 6.18
C ALA A 282 3.17 17.99 7.24
N LEU A 283 2.16 17.16 6.93
CA LEU A 283 1.18 16.67 7.90
C LEU A 283 1.81 15.69 8.90
N GLY A 284 2.93 15.06 8.54
CA GLY A 284 3.61 14.03 9.32
C GLY A 284 3.07 12.62 9.07
N ALA A 285 2.31 12.42 7.98
CA ALA A 285 1.79 11.11 7.60
C ALA A 285 2.78 10.28 6.79
N LEU A 286 3.62 10.94 5.99
CA LEU A 286 4.64 10.30 5.16
C LEU A 286 6.04 10.75 5.58
N VAL A 287 7.03 9.95 5.20
CA VAL A 287 8.43 10.32 5.16
C VAL A 287 8.96 10.13 3.75
N LEU A 288 9.67 11.13 3.25
CA LEU A 288 10.37 11.10 1.97
C LEU A 288 11.87 11.00 2.25
N THR A 289 12.51 9.96 1.72
CA THR A 289 13.95 9.75 1.83
C THR A 289 14.56 9.64 0.45
N THR A 290 15.87 9.78 0.34
CA THR A 290 16.58 9.70 -0.95
C THR A 290 17.51 8.51 -0.92
N SER A 291 17.33 7.56 -1.84
CA SER A 291 18.29 6.46 -2.02
C SER A 291 19.57 6.96 -2.65
N THR A 292 20.70 6.50 -2.11
CA THR A 292 22.04 6.72 -2.68
C THR A 292 22.67 5.43 -3.21
N ASP A 293 21.95 4.31 -3.08
CA ASP A 293 22.39 3.00 -3.54
C ASP A 293 22.19 2.86 -5.06
N GLN A 294 23.30 2.79 -5.80
CA GLN A 294 23.28 2.66 -7.25
C GLN A 294 22.68 1.34 -7.73
N GLN A 295 22.77 0.27 -6.94
CA GLN A 295 22.19 -1.03 -7.29
C GLN A 295 20.66 -0.99 -7.11
N GLU A 296 20.18 -0.34 -6.06
CA GLU A 296 18.75 -0.09 -5.85
C GLU A 296 18.18 0.79 -6.96
N LEU A 297 18.85 1.91 -7.30
CA LEU A 297 18.42 2.79 -8.39
C LEU A 297 18.37 2.07 -9.74
N ALA A 298 19.31 1.17 -10.03
CA ALA A 298 19.31 0.38 -11.26
C ALA A 298 18.10 -0.58 -11.31
N LYS A 299 17.75 -1.21 -10.19
CA LYS A 299 16.55 -2.05 -10.10
C LYS A 299 15.26 -1.22 -10.27
N ILE A 300 15.20 -0.05 -9.65
CA ILE A 300 14.06 0.88 -9.82
C ILE A 300 13.91 1.27 -11.30
N ALA A 301 15.01 1.63 -11.96
CA ALA A 301 15.02 1.98 -13.38
C ALA A 301 14.46 0.85 -14.26
N GLU A 302 14.86 -0.38 -13.98
CA GLU A 302 14.37 -1.57 -14.67
C GLU A 302 12.88 -1.81 -14.39
N MET A 303 12.47 -1.82 -13.12
CA MET A 303 11.09 -2.09 -12.72
C MET A 303 10.11 -1.01 -13.17
N ALA A 304 10.51 0.27 -13.11
CA ALA A 304 9.69 1.40 -13.54
C ALA A 304 9.80 1.69 -15.05
N GLU A 305 10.71 1.01 -15.77
CA GLU A 305 10.98 1.23 -17.20
C GLU A 305 11.41 2.68 -17.52
N VAL A 306 12.13 3.31 -16.61
CA VAL A 306 12.66 4.70 -16.77
C VAL A 306 14.18 4.70 -16.79
N ALA A 307 14.76 5.54 -17.65
CA ALA A 307 16.22 5.58 -17.80
C ALA A 307 16.93 6.27 -16.62
N ASP A 308 16.28 7.25 -15.99
CA ASP A 308 16.82 8.06 -14.89
C ASP A 308 15.72 8.21 -13.83
N PRO A 309 15.59 7.23 -12.90
CA PRO A 309 14.53 7.23 -11.91
C PRO A 309 14.77 8.30 -10.84
N ASP A 310 13.69 8.89 -10.35
CA ASP A 310 13.75 9.73 -9.16
C ASP A 310 14.22 8.89 -7.96
N PRO A 311 15.28 9.28 -7.26
CA PRO A 311 15.84 8.50 -6.16
C PRO A 311 14.99 8.55 -4.88
N THR A 312 13.83 9.19 -4.90
CA THR A 312 12.99 9.37 -3.72
C THR A 312 12.23 8.10 -3.38
N LEU A 313 12.30 7.74 -2.11
CA LEU A 313 11.55 6.65 -1.50
C LEU A 313 10.49 7.24 -0.57
N VAL A 314 9.31 6.61 -0.55
CA VAL A 314 8.14 7.04 0.21
C VAL A 314 7.74 5.94 1.18
N ALA A 315 7.50 6.29 2.45
CA ALA A 315 6.93 5.38 3.43
C ALA A 315 5.93 6.10 4.32
N LEU A 316 5.01 5.34 4.94
CA LEU A 316 4.19 5.84 6.02
C LEU A 316 5.06 6.07 7.28
N THR A 317 4.83 7.19 7.96
CA THR A 317 5.33 7.32 9.34
C THR A 317 4.49 6.46 10.28
N PRO A 318 4.93 6.19 11.53
CA PRO A 318 4.07 5.52 12.51
C PRO A 318 2.71 6.22 12.70
N LEU A 319 2.68 7.56 12.67
CA LEU A 319 1.45 8.35 12.73
C LEU A 319 0.61 8.17 11.46
N GLY A 320 1.26 8.11 10.29
CA GLY A 320 0.61 7.82 9.00
C GLY A 320 0.01 6.42 8.96
N THR A 321 0.74 5.41 9.43
CA THR A 321 0.24 4.03 9.55
C THR A 321 -1.00 3.95 10.44
N TRP A 322 -0.96 4.61 11.62
CA TRP A 322 -2.12 4.71 12.51
C TRP A 322 -3.32 5.36 11.81
N GLY A 323 -3.11 6.51 11.15
CA GLY A 323 -4.20 7.22 10.47
C GLY A 323 -4.76 6.48 9.26
N THR A 324 -3.91 5.83 8.47
CA THR A 324 -4.32 5.02 7.32
C THR A 324 -5.13 3.82 7.78
N ARG A 325 -4.71 3.12 8.85
CA ARG A 325 -5.48 2.02 9.43
C ARG A 325 -6.90 2.44 9.79
N GLU A 326 -7.08 3.59 10.43
CA GLU A 326 -8.41 4.11 10.80
C GLU A 326 -9.30 4.33 9.56
N VAL A 327 -8.73 4.78 8.44
CA VAL A 327 -9.45 4.92 7.16
C VAL A 327 -9.83 3.55 6.62
N LEU A 328 -8.88 2.62 6.54
CA LEU A 328 -9.10 1.26 6.03
C LEU A 328 -10.15 0.49 6.84
N LEU A 329 -10.12 0.60 8.16
CA LEU A 329 -11.16 0.03 9.03
C LEU A 329 -12.54 0.64 8.78
N ALA A 330 -12.62 1.96 8.53
CA ALA A 330 -13.87 2.64 8.21
C ALA A 330 -14.43 2.22 6.83
N GLU A 331 -13.57 1.79 5.91
CA GLU A 331 -13.91 1.23 4.60
C GLU A 331 -14.24 -0.28 4.65
N GLY A 332 -14.05 -0.92 5.81
CA GLY A 332 -14.41 -2.32 6.05
C GLY A 332 -13.26 -3.32 5.83
N HIS A 333 -12.03 -2.84 5.62
CA HIS A 333 -10.86 -3.71 5.53
C HIS A 333 -10.51 -4.32 6.88
N GLN A 334 -9.93 -5.53 6.85
CA GLN A 334 -9.31 -6.15 8.02
C GLN A 334 -7.84 -5.71 8.09
N ALA A 335 -7.52 -4.81 9.01
CA ALA A 335 -6.18 -4.26 9.20
C ALA A 335 -5.65 -4.64 10.61
N PRO A 336 -5.16 -5.88 10.77
CA PRO A 336 -4.76 -6.41 12.07
C PRO A 336 -3.52 -5.69 12.61
N THR A 337 -3.44 -5.58 13.92
CA THR A 337 -2.24 -5.09 14.60
C THR A 337 -1.47 -6.23 15.23
N HIS A 338 -0.19 -5.99 15.39
CA HIS A 338 0.71 -6.84 16.15
C HIS A 338 0.12 -7.29 17.51
N ASP A 339 -0.43 -6.37 18.31
CA ASP A 339 -1.01 -6.68 19.61
C ASP A 339 -2.32 -7.49 19.52
N GLU A 340 -3.10 -7.30 18.46
CA GLU A 340 -4.31 -8.08 18.23
C GLU A 340 -3.94 -9.50 17.85
N ILE A 341 -3.01 -9.68 16.91
CA ILE A 341 -2.55 -11.00 16.47
C ILE A 341 -1.85 -11.75 17.60
N ALA A 342 -0.98 -11.11 18.36
CA ALA A 342 -0.28 -11.75 19.47
C ALA A 342 -1.18 -12.34 20.58
N ARG A 343 -2.46 -11.98 20.61
CA ARG A 343 -3.46 -12.56 21.54
C ARG A 343 -4.14 -13.82 21.01
N LEU A 344 -4.03 -14.12 19.73
CA LEU A 344 -4.67 -15.26 19.08
C LEU A 344 -3.97 -16.59 19.42
N PRO A 345 -4.63 -17.74 19.29
CA PRO A 345 -3.96 -19.04 19.31
C PRO A 345 -2.85 -19.14 18.27
N LEU A 346 -1.77 -19.87 18.56
CA LEU A 346 -0.60 -19.93 17.69
C LEU A 346 -0.89 -20.28 16.21
N PRO A 347 -1.78 -21.24 15.88
CA PRO A 347 -2.12 -21.49 14.49
C PRO A 347 -2.65 -20.24 13.76
N GLN A 348 -3.49 -19.45 14.40
CA GLN A 348 -4.03 -18.22 13.81
C GLN A 348 -2.97 -17.09 13.75
N VAL A 349 -2.02 -17.07 14.69
CA VAL A 349 -0.87 -16.17 14.60
C VAL A 349 -0.03 -16.52 13.38
N ILE A 350 0.28 -17.81 13.20
CA ILE A 350 1.05 -18.32 12.06
C ILE A 350 0.34 -17.96 10.76
N ASP A 351 -0.94 -18.29 10.62
CA ASP A 351 -1.72 -17.98 9.42
C ASP A 351 -1.71 -16.47 9.08
N ALA A 352 -1.71 -15.61 10.10
CA ALA A 352 -1.74 -14.16 9.91
C ALA A 352 -0.38 -13.56 9.48
N VAL A 353 0.74 -14.24 9.76
CA VAL A 353 2.09 -13.69 9.49
C VAL A 353 2.95 -14.59 8.59
N LEU A 354 2.37 -15.68 8.06
CA LEU A 354 3.13 -16.70 7.31
C LEU A 354 3.87 -16.12 6.11
N ASP A 355 3.24 -15.19 5.39
CA ASP A 355 3.81 -14.52 4.21
C ASP A 355 4.46 -13.16 4.55
N SER A 356 4.63 -12.86 5.83
CA SER A 356 5.22 -11.59 6.27
C SER A 356 6.75 -11.71 6.39
N PRO A 357 7.49 -10.59 6.19
CA PRO A 357 8.94 -10.58 6.37
C PRO A 357 9.33 -10.76 7.85
N PRO A 358 10.55 -11.22 8.13
CA PRO A 358 11.03 -11.47 9.51
C PRO A 358 10.85 -10.29 10.46
N GLU A 359 10.97 -9.06 9.97
CA GLU A 359 10.80 -7.81 10.72
C GLU A 359 9.38 -7.66 11.30
N VAL A 360 8.40 -8.34 10.72
CA VAL A 360 7.01 -8.40 11.21
C VAL A 360 6.80 -9.65 12.07
N VAL A 361 7.33 -10.80 11.63
CA VAL A 361 7.14 -12.09 12.29
C VAL A 361 7.76 -12.11 13.69
N ASP A 362 9.03 -11.72 13.83
CA ASP A 362 9.78 -11.83 15.08
C ASP A 362 9.16 -11.02 16.24
N PRO A 363 8.75 -9.75 16.05
CA PRO A 363 8.03 -9.01 17.08
C PRO A 363 6.69 -9.64 17.46
N VAL A 364 5.91 -10.16 16.48
CA VAL A 364 4.61 -10.80 16.76
C VAL A 364 4.80 -12.05 17.60
N LEU A 365 5.72 -12.94 17.24
CA LEU A 365 6.01 -14.15 18.00
C LEU A 365 6.56 -13.83 19.40
N THR A 366 7.43 -12.83 19.52
CA THR A 366 7.94 -12.36 20.81
C THR A 366 6.81 -11.89 21.72
N ALA A 367 5.90 -11.07 21.21
CA ALA A 367 4.75 -10.59 21.97
C ALA A 367 3.77 -11.73 22.28
N TRP A 368 3.60 -12.68 21.36
CA TRP A 368 2.77 -13.86 21.59
C TRP A 368 3.31 -14.70 22.77
N VAL A 369 4.60 -14.96 22.82
CA VAL A 369 5.27 -15.66 23.95
C VAL A 369 5.09 -14.87 25.24
N ALA A 370 5.36 -13.54 25.21
CA ALA A 370 5.24 -12.68 26.38
C ALA A 370 3.81 -12.64 26.95
N SER A 371 2.79 -12.71 26.08
CA SER A 371 1.37 -12.66 26.48
C SER A 371 0.91 -13.93 27.22
N ARG A 372 1.58 -15.07 27.02
CA ARG A 372 1.19 -16.38 27.55
C ARG A 372 2.10 -16.90 28.66
N GLY A 373 3.32 -16.39 28.69
CA GLY A 373 4.42 -16.93 29.49
C GLY A 373 5.11 -18.10 28.77
N GLU A 374 6.41 -18.21 29.02
CA GLU A 374 7.34 -19.10 28.30
C GLU A 374 6.91 -20.57 28.34
N GLU A 375 6.46 -21.08 29.49
CA GLU A 375 6.09 -22.50 29.64
C GLU A 375 4.86 -22.86 28.79
N ALA A 376 3.78 -22.06 28.87
CA ALA A 376 2.57 -22.32 28.10
C ALA A 376 2.78 -22.10 26.60
N ALA A 377 3.62 -21.14 26.24
CA ALA A 377 4.00 -20.89 24.85
C ALA A 377 4.82 -22.07 24.29
N ALA A 378 5.79 -22.59 25.05
CA ALA A 378 6.59 -23.75 24.64
C ALA A 378 5.72 -24.99 24.42
N GLU A 379 4.72 -25.23 25.28
CA GLU A 379 3.79 -26.34 25.12
C GLU A 379 2.95 -26.20 23.83
N ALA A 380 2.37 -25.02 23.61
CA ALA A 380 1.58 -24.77 22.43
C ALA A 380 2.37 -24.88 21.14
N ALA A 381 3.59 -24.30 21.09
CA ALA A 381 4.46 -24.38 19.92
C ALA A 381 4.91 -25.80 19.61
N SER A 382 5.28 -26.60 20.62
CA SER A 382 5.70 -28.00 20.44
C SER A 382 4.61 -28.88 19.82
N THR A 383 3.34 -28.59 20.08
CA THR A 383 2.21 -29.30 19.48
C THR A 383 2.11 -29.01 17.98
N ILE A 384 2.27 -27.75 17.57
CA ILE A 384 2.23 -27.35 16.15
C ILE A 384 3.43 -27.94 15.39
N VAL A 385 4.63 -27.90 15.96
CA VAL A 385 5.83 -28.51 15.37
C VAL A 385 5.62 -29.99 15.01
N ALA A 386 4.78 -30.70 15.76
CA ALA A 386 4.52 -32.10 15.51
C ALA A 386 3.53 -32.38 14.36
N GLU A 387 2.63 -31.45 14.01
CA GLU A 387 1.41 -31.75 13.24
C GLU A 387 1.15 -30.88 12.00
N ALA A 388 1.82 -29.72 11.83
CA ALA A 388 1.47 -28.73 10.80
C ALA A 388 2.22 -28.94 9.45
N SER A 389 2.00 -28.04 8.46
CA SER A 389 2.78 -27.91 7.23
C SER A 389 4.23 -27.51 7.53
N ALA A 390 5.15 -27.65 6.56
CA ALA A 390 6.56 -27.31 6.76
C ALA A 390 6.76 -25.85 7.19
N SER A 391 6.16 -24.91 6.50
CA SER A 391 6.24 -23.48 6.83
C SER A 391 5.67 -23.17 8.22
N ALA A 392 4.52 -23.74 8.56
CA ALA A 392 3.92 -23.56 9.87
C ALA A 392 4.74 -24.21 10.99
N ARG A 393 5.37 -25.37 10.73
CA ARG A 393 6.29 -26.02 11.68
C ARG A 393 7.52 -25.14 11.95
N LEU A 394 8.13 -24.55 10.91
CA LEU A 394 9.26 -23.64 11.07
C LEU A 394 8.88 -22.40 11.89
N MET A 395 7.72 -21.82 11.61
CA MET A 395 7.21 -20.66 12.36
C MET A 395 6.95 -21.02 13.83
N ALA A 396 6.31 -22.16 14.09
CA ALA A 396 6.10 -22.65 15.46
C ALA A 396 7.44 -22.97 16.15
N TRP A 397 8.43 -23.43 15.39
CA TRP A 397 9.78 -23.65 15.89
C TRP A 397 10.43 -22.34 16.33
N SER A 398 10.34 -21.27 15.52
CA SER A 398 10.81 -19.95 15.91
C SER A 398 10.15 -19.46 17.20
N ALA A 399 8.84 -19.67 17.35
CA ALA A 399 8.14 -19.37 18.60
C ALA A 399 8.68 -20.19 19.79
N LEU A 400 8.99 -21.47 19.58
CA LEU A 400 9.56 -22.36 20.59
C LEU A 400 10.94 -21.87 21.06
N GLU A 401 11.79 -21.45 20.13
CA GLU A 401 13.12 -20.90 20.44
C GLU A 401 13.05 -19.66 21.36
N LEU A 402 12.05 -18.82 21.17
CA LEU A 402 11.84 -17.62 21.99
C LEU A 402 11.46 -17.93 23.44
N THR A 403 11.10 -19.16 23.78
CA THR A 403 10.74 -19.58 25.14
C THR A 403 11.95 -20.04 25.99
N GLY A 404 13.17 -19.91 25.48
CA GLY A 404 14.41 -20.13 26.20
C GLY A 404 14.52 -21.56 26.83
N PRO A 405 14.72 -21.64 28.18
CA PRO A 405 14.89 -22.95 28.85
C PRO A 405 13.69 -23.90 28.67
N HIS A 406 12.47 -23.37 28.59
CA HIS A 406 11.26 -24.19 28.35
C HIS A 406 11.28 -24.77 26.94
N GLY A 407 11.67 -23.98 25.93
CA GLY A 407 11.86 -24.44 24.56
C GLY A 407 12.92 -25.54 24.44
N MET A 408 14.06 -25.35 25.12
CA MET A 408 15.11 -26.41 25.18
C MET A 408 14.57 -27.71 25.80
N ALA A 409 13.79 -27.64 26.86
CA ALA A 409 13.18 -28.83 27.46
C ALA A 409 12.29 -29.57 26.48
N ARG A 410 11.40 -28.84 25.78
CA ARG A 410 10.54 -29.40 24.73
C ARG A 410 11.33 -29.93 23.53
N ALA A 411 12.40 -29.25 23.12
CA ALA A 411 13.27 -29.73 22.05
C ALA A 411 13.90 -31.12 22.40
N ARG A 412 14.33 -31.33 23.65
CA ARG A 412 14.84 -32.65 24.09
C ARG A 412 13.72 -33.72 24.02
N GLU A 413 12.49 -33.38 24.39
CA GLU A 413 11.36 -34.30 24.28
C GLU A 413 11.04 -34.63 22.82
N LEU A 414 10.93 -33.60 21.94
CA LEU A 414 10.69 -33.78 20.50
C LEU A 414 11.76 -34.65 19.84
N ARG A 415 13.04 -34.47 20.21
CA ARG A 415 14.11 -35.29 19.68
C ARG A 415 13.92 -36.79 19.97
N THR A 416 13.43 -37.14 21.14
CA THR A 416 13.16 -38.55 21.50
C THR A 416 12.02 -39.13 20.68
N GLY A 417 11.09 -38.31 20.18
CA GLY A 417 10.02 -38.73 19.29
C GLY A 417 10.46 -39.05 17.86
N GLY A 418 11.63 -38.53 17.45
CA GLY A 418 12.16 -38.72 16.10
C GLY A 418 11.37 -37.97 15.02
N GLY A 419 11.54 -38.38 13.76
CA GLY A 419 10.92 -37.75 12.60
C GLY A 419 11.42 -36.32 12.35
N VAL A 420 10.66 -35.52 11.58
CA VAL A 420 11.02 -34.14 11.24
C VAL A 420 11.21 -33.28 12.49
N ALA A 421 10.25 -33.30 13.40
CA ALA A 421 10.33 -32.56 14.66
C ALA A 421 11.57 -32.91 15.49
N GLY A 422 11.93 -34.21 15.53
CA GLY A 422 13.11 -34.68 16.20
C GLY A 422 14.42 -34.23 15.54
N ALA A 423 14.44 -34.18 14.21
CA ALA A 423 15.59 -33.71 13.43
C ALA A 423 15.80 -32.19 13.62
N MET A 424 14.74 -31.40 13.58
CA MET A 424 14.78 -29.96 13.88
C MET A 424 15.30 -29.73 15.31
N ALA A 425 14.81 -30.51 16.28
CA ALA A 425 15.25 -30.45 17.67
C ALA A 425 16.74 -30.77 17.82
N ALA A 426 17.24 -31.78 17.10
CA ALA A 426 18.67 -32.12 17.10
C ALA A 426 19.51 -30.95 16.57
N SER A 427 19.13 -30.38 15.41
CA SER A 427 19.80 -29.21 14.82
C SER A 427 19.83 -28.02 15.79
N TYR A 428 18.72 -27.73 16.44
CA TYR A 428 18.63 -26.66 17.44
C TYR A 428 19.54 -26.88 18.65
N LEU A 429 19.51 -28.07 19.21
CA LEU A 429 20.36 -28.41 20.35
C LEU A 429 21.85 -28.39 20.00
N VAL A 430 22.25 -28.76 18.78
CA VAL A 430 23.63 -28.63 18.29
C VAL A 430 24.01 -27.15 18.20
N ARG A 431 23.18 -26.32 17.62
CA ARG A 431 23.43 -24.86 17.50
C ARG A 431 23.62 -24.18 18.86
N LEU A 432 22.93 -24.64 19.90
CA LEU A 432 23.08 -24.13 21.25
C LEU A 432 24.29 -24.75 22.00
N GLY A 433 25.01 -25.71 21.41
CA GLY A 433 26.10 -26.43 22.06
C GLY A 433 25.64 -27.40 23.14
N GLU A 434 24.33 -27.69 23.24
CA GLU A 434 23.75 -28.67 24.17
C GLU A 434 23.88 -30.12 23.67
N LEU A 435 24.16 -30.25 22.37
CA LEU A 435 24.41 -31.52 21.72
C LEU A 435 25.68 -31.40 20.86
N ALA A 436 26.57 -32.36 20.95
CA ALA A 436 27.75 -32.41 20.10
C ALA A 436 27.35 -32.80 18.66
N GLU A 437 28.01 -32.22 17.65
CA GLU A 437 27.71 -32.50 16.24
C GLU A 437 27.85 -34.00 15.90
N ASP A 438 28.85 -34.65 16.46
CA ASP A 438 29.10 -36.08 16.28
C ASP A 438 28.08 -37.00 16.98
N ALA A 439 27.23 -36.43 17.85
CA ALA A 439 26.09 -37.12 18.47
C ALA A 439 24.81 -37.03 17.64
N THR A 440 24.87 -36.41 16.44
CA THR A 440 23.75 -36.26 15.51
C THR A 440 23.96 -37.19 14.31
N GLU A 441 22.96 -37.96 13.95
CA GLU A 441 23.03 -38.80 12.76
C GLU A 441 22.97 -37.94 11.48
N ALA A 442 23.76 -38.32 10.45
CA ALA A 442 23.70 -37.62 9.15
C ALA A 442 22.27 -37.55 8.57
N ARG A 443 21.44 -38.56 8.85
CA ARG A 443 20.03 -38.60 8.45
C ARG A 443 19.21 -37.55 9.17
N GLU A 444 19.45 -37.26 10.45
CA GLU A 444 18.75 -36.18 11.19
C GLU A 444 19.09 -34.83 10.56
N MET A 445 20.35 -34.58 10.23
CA MET A 445 20.77 -33.32 9.60
C MET A 445 20.13 -33.12 8.21
N LEU A 446 20.10 -34.18 7.41
CA LEU A 446 19.46 -34.17 6.09
C LEU A 446 17.95 -33.96 6.20
N LEU A 447 17.30 -34.54 7.22
CA LEU A 447 15.85 -34.37 7.43
C LEU A 447 15.52 -32.94 7.89
N ALA A 448 16.36 -32.33 8.73
CA ALA A 448 16.20 -30.93 9.11
C ALA A 448 16.42 -29.97 7.92
N LEU A 449 17.35 -30.27 7.03
CA LEU A 449 17.56 -29.51 5.80
C LEU A 449 16.38 -29.68 4.83
N ALA A 450 15.87 -30.92 4.70
CA ALA A 450 14.69 -31.21 3.88
C ALA A 450 13.47 -30.44 4.36
N GLU A 451 13.31 -30.22 5.66
CA GLU A 451 12.24 -29.39 6.23
C GLU A 451 12.35 -27.92 5.78
N SER A 452 13.57 -27.36 5.81
CA SER A 452 13.77 -25.99 5.30
C SER A 452 13.45 -25.87 3.82
N LEU A 453 13.84 -26.87 3.02
CA LEU A 453 13.49 -26.92 1.60
C LEU A 453 11.97 -27.10 1.36
N ALA A 454 11.31 -27.87 2.21
CA ALA A 454 9.86 -28.04 2.14
C ALA A 454 9.11 -26.73 2.43
N ALA A 455 9.57 -25.94 3.39
CA ALA A 455 9.01 -24.63 3.64
C ALA A 455 9.24 -23.66 2.47
N MET A 456 10.41 -23.71 1.83
CA MET A 456 10.64 -22.94 0.59
C MET A 456 9.75 -23.41 -0.57
N HIS A 457 9.49 -24.72 -0.64
CA HIS A 457 8.56 -25.29 -1.60
C HIS A 457 7.12 -24.79 -1.40
N ASP A 458 6.65 -24.71 -0.14
CA ASP A 458 5.33 -24.14 0.19
C ASP A 458 5.15 -22.71 -0.37
N HIS A 459 6.24 -21.93 -0.47
CA HIS A 459 6.24 -20.56 -0.99
C HIS A 459 6.69 -20.43 -2.46
N GLY A 460 6.89 -21.55 -3.18
CA GLY A 460 7.35 -21.55 -4.57
C GLY A 460 8.82 -21.12 -4.77
N LEU A 461 9.63 -21.08 -3.72
CA LEU A 461 11.02 -20.62 -3.74
C LEU A 461 12.04 -21.75 -3.87
N LEU A 462 11.61 -23.03 -3.87
CA LEU A 462 12.49 -24.19 -3.89
C LEU A 462 13.51 -24.18 -5.04
N ILE A 463 13.07 -23.85 -6.26
CA ILE A 463 13.93 -23.87 -7.44
C ILE A 463 14.94 -22.73 -7.41
N GLU A 464 14.51 -21.56 -6.98
CA GLU A 464 15.40 -20.40 -6.83
C GLU A 464 16.50 -20.70 -5.84
N GLU A 465 16.17 -21.23 -4.67
CA GLU A 465 17.16 -21.61 -3.65
C GLU A 465 18.13 -22.67 -4.15
N LEU A 466 17.62 -23.74 -4.75
CA LEU A 466 18.48 -24.79 -5.27
C LEU A 466 19.48 -24.26 -6.31
N THR A 467 19.06 -23.35 -7.18
CA THR A 467 19.92 -22.78 -8.24
C THR A 467 21.04 -21.88 -7.71
N GLN A 468 20.97 -21.42 -6.47
CA GLN A 468 22.07 -20.67 -5.82
C GLN A 468 23.26 -21.58 -5.46
N HIS A 469 23.06 -22.89 -5.39
CA HIS A 469 24.10 -23.85 -5.04
C HIS A 469 24.81 -24.45 -6.27
N PRO A 470 26.06 -24.92 -6.14
CA PRO A 470 26.72 -25.68 -7.19
C PRO A 470 25.92 -26.93 -7.59
N VAL A 471 25.97 -27.32 -8.87
CA VAL A 471 25.18 -28.46 -9.40
C VAL A 471 25.48 -29.76 -8.63
N GLU A 472 26.69 -29.93 -8.14
CA GLU A 472 27.09 -31.10 -7.36
C GLU A 472 26.34 -31.18 -6.04
N ASP A 473 26.18 -30.03 -5.36
CA ASP A 473 25.46 -29.93 -4.09
C ASP A 473 23.95 -30.10 -4.33
N GLN A 474 23.41 -29.55 -5.42
CA GLN A 474 22.00 -29.76 -5.83
C GLN A 474 21.69 -31.25 -6.01
N LEU A 475 22.61 -32.01 -6.66
CA LEU A 475 22.43 -33.44 -6.86
C LEU A 475 22.47 -34.21 -5.54
N HIS A 476 23.36 -33.83 -4.62
CA HIS A 476 23.40 -34.41 -3.28
C HIS A 476 22.13 -34.14 -2.49
N LEU A 477 21.60 -32.91 -2.57
CA LEU A 477 20.31 -32.54 -1.93
C LEU A 477 19.13 -33.35 -2.49
N VAL A 478 19.03 -33.47 -3.82
CA VAL A 478 18.00 -34.28 -4.47
C VAL A 478 18.06 -35.77 -4.09
N GLN A 479 19.26 -36.32 -3.99
CA GLN A 479 19.47 -37.69 -3.48
C GLN A 479 19.07 -37.81 -2.01
N GLY A 480 19.50 -36.84 -1.17
CA GLY A 480 19.20 -36.80 0.25
C GLY A 480 17.70 -36.74 0.54
N LEU A 481 16.89 -35.95 -0.23
CA LEU A 481 15.43 -35.88 -0.10
C LEU A 481 14.78 -37.27 -0.19
N ARG A 482 15.27 -38.14 -1.08
CA ARG A 482 14.77 -39.50 -1.22
C ARG A 482 15.16 -40.39 -0.03
N GLU A 483 16.40 -40.26 0.48
CA GLU A 483 16.93 -41.11 1.55
C GLU A 483 16.25 -40.85 2.91
N VAL A 484 15.84 -39.59 3.18
CA VAL A 484 15.29 -39.23 4.49
C VAL A 484 13.79 -39.49 4.62
N ALA A 485 13.09 -39.76 3.50
CA ALA A 485 11.64 -39.99 3.48
C ALA A 485 10.84 -38.85 4.16
N HIS A 486 11.14 -37.62 3.76
CA HIS A 486 10.40 -36.43 4.23
C HIS A 486 8.94 -36.48 3.79
N PRO A 487 7.94 -36.06 4.60
CA PRO A 487 6.53 -36.05 4.20
C PRO A 487 6.27 -35.40 2.86
N ASP A 488 6.87 -34.23 2.61
CA ASP A 488 6.68 -33.44 1.38
C ASP A 488 7.74 -33.78 0.30
N GLY A 489 8.58 -34.81 0.55
CA GLY A 489 9.71 -35.16 -0.34
C GLY A 489 9.28 -35.54 -1.75
N ALA A 490 8.13 -36.22 -1.92
CA ALA A 490 7.62 -36.59 -3.23
C ALA A 490 7.19 -35.38 -4.05
N ASP A 491 6.55 -34.40 -3.44
CA ASP A 491 6.08 -33.18 -4.09
C ASP A 491 7.25 -32.27 -4.45
N MET A 492 8.23 -32.12 -3.56
CA MET A 492 9.47 -31.40 -3.86
C MET A 492 10.23 -32.03 -5.05
N LEU A 493 10.37 -33.36 -5.09
CA LEU A 493 11.02 -34.04 -6.20
C LEU A 493 10.23 -33.87 -7.51
N ALA A 494 8.90 -33.83 -7.47
CA ALA A 494 8.08 -33.54 -8.63
C ALA A 494 8.32 -32.12 -9.17
N THR A 495 8.33 -31.11 -8.29
CA THR A 495 8.63 -29.72 -8.65
C THR A 495 10.03 -29.58 -9.25
N ILE A 496 11.04 -30.20 -8.64
CA ILE A 496 12.43 -30.19 -9.17
C ILE A 496 12.50 -30.84 -10.55
N ARG A 497 11.80 -31.96 -10.76
CA ARG A 497 11.73 -32.64 -12.06
C ARG A 497 11.16 -31.74 -13.16
N ASP A 498 10.09 -31.02 -12.84
CA ASP A 498 9.27 -30.32 -13.83
C ASP A 498 9.78 -28.89 -14.11
N GLU A 499 10.39 -28.24 -13.12
CA GLU A 499 10.71 -26.81 -13.18
C GLU A 499 12.22 -26.48 -13.14
N HIS A 500 13.09 -27.45 -12.75
CA HIS A 500 14.49 -27.13 -12.56
C HIS A 500 15.22 -26.86 -13.89
N PRO A 501 15.92 -25.71 -14.06
CA PRO A 501 16.53 -25.30 -15.32
C PRO A 501 17.73 -26.16 -15.74
N VAL A 502 18.37 -26.88 -14.80
CA VAL A 502 19.55 -27.71 -15.08
C VAL A 502 19.12 -29.15 -15.39
N PRO A 503 19.25 -29.65 -16.66
CA PRO A 503 18.69 -30.93 -17.06
C PRO A 503 19.19 -32.15 -16.29
N VAL A 504 20.43 -32.13 -15.79
CA VAL A 504 21.01 -33.26 -15.01
C VAL A 504 20.33 -33.37 -13.64
N VAL A 505 19.97 -32.25 -13.01
CA VAL A 505 19.26 -32.20 -11.71
C VAL A 505 17.80 -32.63 -11.89
N ALA A 506 17.10 -32.10 -12.89
CA ALA A 506 15.74 -32.51 -13.24
C ALA A 506 15.65 -34.01 -13.55
N LYS A 507 16.62 -34.55 -14.28
CA LYS A 507 16.71 -35.99 -14.59
C LYS A 507 16.95 -36.82 -13.32
N ALA A 508 17.81 -36.37 -12.41
CA ALA A 508 18.04 -37.05 -11.12
C ALA A 508 16.74 -37.13 -10.32
N ALA A 509 16.00 -36.03 -10.20
CA ALA A 509 14.71 -35.98 -9.52
C ALA A 509 13.68 -36.91 -10.19
N HIS A 510 13.65 -36.98 -11.53
CA HIS A 510 12.78 -37.90 -12.29
C HIS A 510 13.05 -39.37 -11.96
N VAL A 511 14.31 -39.77 -11.94
CA VAL A 511 14.70 -41.16 -11.59
C VAL A 511 14.27 -41.51 -10.17
N LEU A 512 14.47 -40.60 -9.23
CA LEU A 512 14.16 -40.80 -7.82
C LEU A 512 12.67 -40.75 -7.49
N SER A 513 11.87 -40.02 -8.27
CA SER A 513 10.40 -39.98 -8.12
C SER A 513 9.69 -41.19 -8.74
N SER A 514 10.39 -41.97 -9.59
CA SER A 514 9.82 -43.12 -10.33
C SER A 514 10.00 -44.47 -9.60
N VAL A 515 10.70 -44.48 -8.50
CA VAL A 515 11.00 -45.65 -7.66
C VAL A 515 10.32 -45.52 -6.30
#